data_91c4b1544aba5746531f560d57a3555d
#
_entry.id   91c4b1544aba5746531f560d57a3555d
#
_cell.length_a   1.000
_cell.length_b   1.000
_cell.length_c   1.000
_cell.angle_alpha   90.00
_cell.angle_beta   90.00
_cell.angle_gamma   90.00
#
_symmetry.space_group_name_H-M   'P 1'
#
loop_
_entity.id
_entity.type
_entity.pdbx_description
1 polymer ?
#
loop_
_entity_poly.entity_id
_entity_poly.type
_entity_poly.pdbx_seq_one_letter_code
_entity_poly.pdbx_strand_id
1 'polypeptide(L)'
;MSYNLGFIGGGNMSTVIFRGILKNDTHPASKIWVSGPHLENLTHWQEEGANVTLNNEDVFKQCDIVFLGVKPGMLQEALRGVGDTLLRRLHDNPDLLVISMLAGINLDSLRKAFQVLSPQSQEINFIKFARIMPNVPMAVGSGICLYSFNNLGENMRHKLVKLLQSCGTCEEVPENLMDSLGSLTACGPAYIFMVIEALADGAVKQGVPRAMALRCAAQMVKGSASVVLESKKHPAQLKDEVCSPGGSTISGVSVLEEGKLRSTLINALEASTNRTKKLDPKSVI
;
A
#
# COMPACT_ATOMS: atom_id res chain seq x y z
N MET A 1 -14.05 8.04 -19.01
CA MET A 1 -14.35 6.88 -18.15
C MET A 1 -15.65 7.18 -17.39
N SER A 2 -16.56 6.20 -17.28
CA SER A 2 -17.94 6.43 -16.83
C SER A 2 -18.19 6.02 -15.38
N TYR A 3 -17.16 5.87 -14.53
CA TYR A 3 -17.30 5.43 -13.13
C TYR A 3 -16.73 6.47 -12.16
N ASN A 4 -17.21 6.45 -10.91
CA ASN A 4 -16.71 7.29 -9.84
C ASN A 4 -15.83 6.48 -8.89
N LEU A 5 -14.76 7.12 -8.37
CA LEU A 5 -13.88 6.57 -7.35
C LEU A 5 -14.21 7.16 -5.98
N GLY A 6 -14.16 6.33 -4.95
CA GLY A 6 -14.37 6.74 -3.57
C GLY A 6 -13.20 6.35 -2.67
N PHE A 7 -12.95 7.15 -1.65
CA PHE A 7 -12.00 6.86 -0.58
C PHE A 7 -12.67 7.06 0.78
N ILE A 8 -12.77 5.99 1.55
CA ILE A 8 -13.17 6.05 2.96
C ILE A 8 -11.89 6.23 3.79
N GLY A 9 -11.65 7.46 4.20
CA GLY A 9 -10.40 7.88 4.86
C GLY A 9 -9.38 8.49 3.90
N GLY A 10 -9.16 9.81 4.01
CA GLY A 10 -8.20 10.59 3.23
C GLY A 10 -6.78 10.64 3.83
N GLY A 11 -6.34 9.55 4.50
CA GLY A 11 -5.01 9.45 5.10
C GLY A 11 -3.87 9.32 4.09
N ASN A 12 -2.63 9.17 4.60
CA ASN A 12 -1.41 9.18 3.78
C ASN A 12 -1.46 8.25 2.56
N MET A 13 -1.87 6.99 2.73
CA MET A 13 -1.87 6.03 1.60
C MET A 13 -2.96 6.33 0.59
N SER A 14 -4.15 6.76 1.03
CA SER A 14 -5.21 7.24 0.14
C SER A 14 -4.73 8.44 -0.68
N THR A 15 -4.07 9.40 -0.03
CA THR A 15 -3.50 10.60 -0.68
C THR A 15 -2.41 10.24 -1.71
N VAL A 16 -1.56 9.25 -1.41
CA VAL A 16 -0.54 8.77 -2.34
C VAL A 16 -1.18 8.20 -3.61
N ILE A 17 -2.20 7.34 -3.47
CA ILE A 17 -2.91 6.75 -4.61
C ILE A 17 -3.64 7.85 -5.39
N PHE A 18 -4.36 8.73 -4.73
CA PHE A 18 -5.06 9.86 -5.34
C PHE A 18 -4.12 10.72 -6.20
N ARG A 19 -3.00 11.15 -5.62
CA ARG A 19 -2.01 11.96 -6.36
C ARG A 19 -1.36 11.22 -7.51
N GLY A 20 -1.12 9.92 -7.36
CA GLY A 20 -0.64 9.08 -8.45
C GLY A 20 -1.63 9.02 -9.62
N ILE A 21 -2.92 8.88 -9.30
CA ILE A 21 -4.02 8.89 -10.28
C ILE A 21 -4.06 10.22 -11.04
N LEU A 22 -3.97 11.34 -10.34
CA LEU A 22 -4.01 12.68 -10.96
C LEU A 22 -2.75 12.95 -11.80
N LYS A 23 -1.57 12.68 -11.25
CA LYS A 23 -0.29 12.92 -11.92
C LYS A 23 -0.20 12.20 -13.27
N ASN A 24 -0.80 11.02 -13.38
CA ASN A 24 -0.77 10.18 -14.58
C ASN A 24 -2.06 10.29 -15.41
N ASP A 25 -2.92 11.27 -15.12
CA ASP A 25 -4.20 11.51 -15.80
C ASP A 25 -5.04 10.22 -15.96
N THR A 26 -4.99 9.36 -14.95
CA THR A 26 -5.66 8.05 -14.99
C THR A 26 -7.16 8.18 -14.75
N HIS A 27 -7.57 9.17 -13.94
CA HIS A 27 -8.97 9.45 -13.64
C HIS A 27 -9.16 10.92 -13.22
N PRO A 28 -10.24 11.60 -13.67
CA PRO A 28 -10.45 13.02 -13.36
C PRO A 28 -10.82 13.23 -11.89
N ALA A 29 -10.25 14.26 -11.26
CA ALA A 29 -10.49 14.59 -9.86
C ALA A 29 -11.98 14.82 -9.54
N SER A 30 -12.73 15.46 -10.45
CA SER A 30 -14.16 15.74 -10.29
C SER A 30 -15.04 14.49 -10.13
N LYS A 31 -14.52 13.31 -10.46
CA LYS A 31 -15.16 12.01 -10.27
C LYS A 31 -14.59 11.21 -9.10
N ILE A 32 -13.79 11.86 -8.25
CA ILE A 32 -13.22 11.25 -7.05
C ILE A 32 -13.91 11.84 -5.82
N TRP A 33 -14.30 10.97 -4.91
CA TRP A 33 -14.90 11.31 -3.63
C TRP A 33 -14.00 10.84 -2.50
N VAL A 34 -13.94 11.62 -1.43
CA VAL A 34 -13.24 11.23 -0.22
C VAL A 34 -14.03 11.62 1.01
N SER A 35 -14.10 10.72 1.99
CA SER A 35 -14.65 10.99 3.30
C SER A 35 -13.60 10.93 4.39
N GLY A 36 -13.84 11.68 5.45
CA GLY A 36 -13.03 11.64 6.67
C GLY A 36 -13.71 12.41 7.81
N PRO A 37 -13.27 12.20 9.06
CA PRO A 37 -13.93 12.78 10.24
C PRO A 37 -13.73 14.29 10.38
N HIS A 38 -12.76 14.88 9.65
CA HIS A 38 -12.39 16.29 9.75
C HIS A 38 -12.10 16.85 8.36
N LEU A 39 -12.86 17.89 7.94
CA LEU A 39 -12.68 18.50 6.61
C LEU A 39 -11.31 19.16 6.45
N GLU A 40 -10.74 19.72 7.51
CA GLU A 40 -9.41 20.32 7.50
C GLU A 40 -8.32 19.37 7.02
N ASN A 41 -8.47 18.05 7.28
CA ASN A 41 -7.55 17.02 6.81
C ASN A 41 -7.76 16.65 5.34
N LEU A 42 -8.86 17.11 4.73
CA LEU A 42 -9.24 16.84 3.34
C LEU A 42 -9.08 18.04 2.42
N THR A 43 -8.63 19.19 2.94
CA THR A 43 -8.51 20.45 2.18
C THR A 43 -7.71 20.25 0.89
N HIS A 44 -6.59 19.54 0.94
CA HIS A 44 -5.77 19.28 -0.24
C HIS A 44 -6.48 18.43 -1.31
N TRP A 45 -7.42 17.54 -0.94
CA TRP A 45 -8.24 16.81 -1.91
C TRP A 45 -9.19 17.74 -2.63
N GLN A 46 -9.82 18.66 -1.89
CA GLN A 46 -10.73 19.66 -2.43
C GLN A 46 -10.01 20.65 -3.36
N GLU A 47 -8.83 21.12 -2.95
CA GLU A 47 -7.99 22.01 -3.77
C GLU A 47 -7.54 21.34 -5.08
N GLU A 48 -7.32 20.03 -5.09
CA GLU A 48 -6.99 19.23 -6.27
C GLU A 48 -8.25 18.82 -7.07
N GLY A 49 -9.46 19.29 -6.67
CA GLY A 49 -10.73 19.16 -7.42
C GLY A 49 -11.56 17.92 -7.09
N ALA A 50 -11.25 17.17 -6.03
CA ALA A 50 -12.06 16.05 -5.57
C ALA A 50 -13.27 16.51 -4.73
N ASN A 51 -14.30 15.66 -4.65
CA ASN A 51 -15.46 15.87 -3.80
C ASN A 51 -15.16 15.40 -2.39
N VAL A 52 -15.34 16.25 -1.38
CA VAL A 52 -15.08 15.92 0.03
C VAL A 52 -16.36 15.86 0.83
N THR A 53 -16.45 14.94 1.79
CA THR A 53 -17.61 14.78 2.67
C THR A 53 -17.19 14.29 4.05
N LEU A 54 -18.03 14.50 5.07
CA LEU A 54 -17.90 13.92 6.40
C LEU A 54 -18.59 12.54 6.50
N ASN A 55 -19.43 12.18 5.51
CA ASN A 55 -20.29 11.00 5.58
C ASN A 55 -19.79 9.90 4.65
N ASN A 56 -19.46 8.75 5.20
CA ASN A 56 -19.06 7.58 4.40
C ASN A 56 -20.17 7.07 3.48
N GLU A 57 -21.43 7.28 3.85
CA GLU A 57 -22.61 6.95 3.04
C GLU A 57 -22.60 7.63 1.67
N ASP A 58 -22.20 8.92 1.62
CA ASP A 58 -22.12 9.65 0.37
C ASP A 58 -21.17 9.01 -0.62
N VAL A 59 -20.03 8.52 -0.11
CA VAL A 59 -19.03 7.80 -0.93
C VAL A 59 -19.63 6.52 -1.51
N PHE A 60 -20.29 5.69 -0.69
CA PHE A 60 -20.93 4.46 -1.19
C PHE A 60 -22.08 4.74 -2.15
N LYS A 61 -22.81 5.82 -1.94
CA LYS A 61 -23.91 6.25 -2.83
C LYS A 61 -23.43 6.67 -4.21
N GLN A 62 -22.29 7.38 -4.28
CA GLN A 62 -21.83 8.05 -5.50
C GLN A 62 -20.80 7.21 -6.29
N CYS A 63 -20.15 6.23 -5.68
CA CYS A 63 -18.96 5.60 -6.25
C CYS A 63 -19.18 4.14 -6.65
N ASP A 64 -18.47 3.73 -7.70
CA ASP A 64 -18.47 2.37 -8.25
C ASP A 64 -17.27 1.57 -7.75
N ILE A 65 -16.19 2.25 -7.39
CA ILE A 65 -14.98 1.68 -6.81
C ILE A 65 -14.66 2.46 -5.54
N VAL A 66 -14.58 1.77 -4.40
CA VAL A 66 -14.38 2.39 -3.09
C VAL A 66 -13.14 1.82 -2.41
N PHE A 67 -12.17 2.67 -2.13
CA PHE A 67 -10.98 2.35 -1.35
C PHE A 67 -11.27 2.53 0.14
N LEU A 68 -10.96 1.51 0.93
CA LEU A 68 -10.99 1.58 2.40
C LEU A 68 -9.60 1.92 2.91
N GLY A 69 -9.39 3.18 3.27
CA GLY A 69 -8.13 3.76 3.72
C GLY A 69 -8.10 4.13 5.21
N VAL A 70 -8.98 3.56 6.02
CA VAL A 70 -9.01 3.72 7.48
C VAL A 70 -8.03 2.76 8.16
N LYS A 71 -7.75 2.98 9.45
CA LYS A 71 -7.00 1.99 10.24
C LYS A 71 -7.83 0.72 10.43
N PRO A 72 -7.22 -0.48 10.50
CA PRO A 72 -7.96 -1.75 10.63
C PRO A 72 -9.02 -1.75 11.74
N GLY A 73 -8.70 -1.25 12.94
CA GLY A 73 -9.64 -1.16 14.08
C GLY A 73 -10.79 -0.16 13.88
N MET A 74 -10.77 0.66 12.84
CA MET A 74 -11.81 1.64 12.53
C MET A 74 -12.83 1.15 11.48
N LEU A 75 -12.67 -0.08 10.97
CA LEU A 75 -13.51 -0.59 9.88
C LEU A 75 -14.99 -0.58 10.26
N GLN A 76 -15.35 -1.10 11.43
CA GLN A 76 -16.77 -1.16 11.87
C GLN A 76 -17.37 0.23 12.06
N GLU A 77 -16.59 1.17 12.61
CA GLU A 77 -17.03 2.55 12.74
C GLU A 77 -17.22 3.22 11.37
N ALA A 78 -16.30 2.98 10.44
CA ALA A 78 -16.39 3.50 9.08
C ALA A 78 -17.59 2.94 8.29
N LEU A 79 -18.06 1.74 8.64
CA LEU A 79 -19.24 1.10 8.03
C LEU A 79 -20.55 1.39 8.80
N ARG A 80 -20.50 2.08 9.95
CA ARG A 80 -21.69 2.40 10.74
C ARG A 80 -22.64 3.30 9.95
N GLY A 81 -23.91 2.93 9.89
CA GLY A 81 -24.95 3.68 9.19
C GLY A 81 -25.00 3.44 7.67
N VAL A 82 -23.99 2.81 7.09
CA VAL A 82 -23.87 2.65 5.63
C VAL A 82 -24.88 1.63 5.06
N GLY A 83 -25.42 0.72 5.88
CA GLY A 83 -26.18 -0.45 5.43
C GLY A 83 -27.32 -0.13 4.47
N ASP A 84 -28.28 0.73 4.87
CA ASP A 84 -29.46 1.06 4.04
C ASP A 84 -29.09 1.76 2.73
N THR A 85 -28.10 2.64 2.78
CA THR A 85 -27.61 3.36 1.59
C THR A 85 -26.94 2.39 0.64
N LEU A 86 -26.13 1.47 1.17
CA LEU A 86 -25.45 0.44 0.39
C LEU A 86 -26.46 -0.50 -0.30
N LEU A 87 -27.48 -0.95 0.40
CA LEU A 87 -28.52 -1.82 -0.18
C LEU A 87 -29.26 -1.13 -1.33
N ARG A 88 -29.71 0.12 -1.13
CA ARG A 88 -30.34 0.89 -2.20
C ARG A 88 -29.41 1.04 -3.40
N ARG A 89 -28.13 1.35 -3.16
CA ARG A 89 -27.12 1.46 -4.20
C ARG A 89 -26.95 0.14 -4.99
N LEU A 90 -26.91 -1.00 -4.30
CA LEU A 90 -26.73 -2.32 -4.91
C LEU A 90 -27.97 -2.77 -5.69
N HIS A 91 -29.17 -2.40 -5.23
CA HIS A 91 -30.41 -2.61 -5.96
C HIS A 91 -30.44 -1.87 -7.30
N ASP A 92 -30.01 -0.59 -7.29
CA ASP A 92 -30.01 0.26 -8.48
C ASP A 92 -28.87 -0.08 -9.45
N ASN A 93 -27.70 -0.43 -8.92
CA ASN A 93 -26.54 -0.86 -9.69
C ASN A 93 -25.67 -1.81 -8.85
N PRO A 94 -25.66 -3.10 -9.14
CA PRO A 94 -24.94 -4.11 -8.35
C PRO A 94 -23.41 -4.07 -8.55
N ASP A 95 -22.91 -3.31 -9.51
CA ASP A 95 -21.47 -3.24 -9.79
C ASP A 95 -20.76 -2.32 -8.79
N LEU A 96 -20.31 -2.90 -7.68
CA LEU A 96 -19.50 -2.23 -6.67
C LEU A 96 -18.21 -3.02 -6.40
N LEU A 97 -17.06 -2.36 -6.53
CA LEU A 97 -15.77 -2.88 -6.11
C LEU A 97 -15.31 -2.16 -4.83
N VAL A 98 -15.10 -2.92 -3.77
CA VAL A 98 -14.49 -2.44 -2.53
C VAL A 98 -13.04 -2.90 -2.48
N ILE A 99 -12.11 -1.95 -2.38
CA ILE A 99 -10.66 -2.18 -2.34
C ILE A 99 -10.17 -1.88 -0.93
N SER A 100 -9.74 -2.91 -0.22
CA SER A 100 -9.21 -2.79 1.14
C SER A 100 -7.70 -2.52 1.15
N MET A 101 -7.28 -1.47 1.86
CA MET A 101 -5.88 -1.20 2.21
C MET A 101 -5.57 -1.56 3.68
N LEU A 102 -6.46 -2.30 4.33
CA LEU A 102 -6.38 -2.60 5.76
C LEU A 102 -5.39 -3.74 6.02
N ALA A 103 -4.30 -3.44 6.72
CA ALA A 103 -3.32 -4.44 7.10
C ALA A 103 -3.95 -5.50 8.03
N GLY A 104 -3.65 -6.78 7.79
CA GLY A 104 -4.12 -7.90 8.58
C GLY A 104 -5.60 -8.30 8.34
N ILE A 105 -6.41 -7.54 7.60
CA ILE A 105 -7.80 -7.91 7.29
C ILE A 105 -7.84 -8.61 5.92
N ASN A 106 -8.15 -9.89 5.93
CA ASN A 106 -8.27 -10.70 4.71
C ASN A 106 -9.64 -10.52 4.03
N LEU A 107 -9.77 -11.03 2.80
CA LEU A 107 -10.99 -10.90 1.99
C LEU A 107 -12.22 -11.54 2.64
N ASP A 108 -12.06 -12.64 3.37
CA ASP A 108 -13.17 -13.29 4.06
C ASP A 108 -13.63 -12.47 5.27
N SER A 109 -12.71 -11.95 6.07
CA SER A 109 -13.01 -11.04 7.19
C SER A 109 -13.68 -9.75 6.68
N LEU A 110 -13.18 -9.21 5.56
CA LEU A 110 -13.80 -8.05 4.91
C LEU A 110 -15.23 -8.33 4.46
N ARG A 111 -15.46 -9.45 3.77
CA ARG A 111 -16.80 -9.87 3.34
C ARG A 111 -17.76 -10.01 4.52
N LYS A 112 -17.33 -10.67 5.60
CA LYS A 112 -18.13 -10.81 6.83
C LYS A 112 -18.47 -9.45 7.45
N ALA A 113 -17.53 -8.50 7.49
CA ALA A 113 -17.81 -7.16 7.99
C ALA A 113 -18.94 -6.45 7.21
N PHE A 114 -19.02 -6.66 5.90
CA PHE A 114 -20.13 -6.14 5.09
C PHE A 114 -21.41 -6.93 5.28
N GLN A 115 -21.37 -8.24 5.45
CA GLN A 115 -22.55 -9.07 5.70
C GLN A 115 -23.30 -8.68 6.98
N VAL A 116 -22.58 -8.22 8.01
CA VAL A 116 -23.18 -7.74 9.28
C VAL A 116 -24.04 -6.50 9.07
N LEU A 117 -23.79 -5.69 8.02
CA LEU A 117 -24.58 -4.48 7.72
C LEU A 117 -26.02 -4.82 7.32
N SER A 118 -26.26 -5.99 6.72
CA SER A 118 -27.58 -6.47 6.38
C SER A 118 -27.58 -8.01 6.31
N PRO A 119 -27.76 -8.69 7.45
CA PRO A 119 -27.59 -10.15 7.54
C PRO A 119 -28.59 -10.96 6.69
N GLN A 120 -29.73 -10.36 6.36
CA GLN A 120 -30.80 -11.02 5.59
C GLN A 120 -30.77 -10.70 4.09
N SER A 121 -29.94 -9.74 3.67
CA SER A 121 -29.86 -9.30 2.28
C SER A 121 -28.87 -10.15 1.49
N GLN A 122 -29.30 -10.58 0.31
CA GLN A 122 -28.44 -11.26 -0.64
C GLN A 122 -27.67 -10.30 -1.55
N GLU A 123 -28.09 -9.04 -1.62
CA GLU A 123 -27.46 -8.00 -2.45
C GLU A 123 -26.00 -7.76 -2.06
N ILE A 124 -25.66 -7.91 -0.78
CA ILE A 124 -24.27 -7.82 -0.29
C ILE A 124 -23.33 -8.80 -1.03
N ASN A 125 -23.85 -9.94 -1.52
CA ASN A 125 -23.04 -10.90 -2.27
C ASN A 125 -22.63 -10.40 -3.68
N PHE A 126 -23.26 -9.35 -4.19
CA PHE A 126 -22.86 -8.72 -5.45
C PHE A 126 -21.59 -7.84 -5.32
N ILE A 127 -21.27 -7.42 -4.10
CA ILE A 127 -20.05 -6.63 -3.86
C ILE A 127 -18.82 -7.45 -4.23
N LYS A 128 -17.96 -6.86 -5.05
CA LYS A 128 -16.65 -7.42 -5.37
C LYS A 128 -15.62 -6.85 -4.41
N PHE A 129 -14.74 -7.71 -3.93
CA PHE A 129 -13.68 -7.31 -2.99
C PHE A 129 -12.31 -7.54 -3.59
N ALA A 130 -11.44 -6.54 -3.41
CA ALA A 130 -10.01 -6.66 -3.63
C ALA A 130 -9.26 -6.21 -2.38
N ARG A 131 -8.12 -6.81 -2.12
CA ARG A 131 -7.18 -6.38 -1.08
C ARG A 131 -5.93 -5.88 -1.75
N ILE A 132 -5.43 -4.74 -1.32
CA ILE A 132 -4.17 -4.18 -1.80
C ILE A 132 -3.24 -3.86 -0.65
N MET A 133 -1.94 -3.89 -0.92
CA MET A 133 -0.90 -3.49 0.01
C MET A 133 0.04 -2.51 -0.68
N PRO A 134 -0.28 -1.22 -0.65
CA PRO A 134 0.57 -0.16 -1.17
C PRO A 134 1.74 0.12 -0.23
N ASN A 135 2.76 0.85 -0.71
CA ASN A 135 3.89 1.27 0.10
C ASN A 135 4.28 2.74 -0.11
N VAL A 136 5.05 3.29 0.84
CA VAL A 136 5.46 4.71 0.84
C VAL A 136 6.18 5.16 -0.44
N PRO A 137 7.07 4.37 -1.08
CA PRO A 137 7.71 4.77 -2.34
C PRO A 137 6.76 5.05 -3.50
N MET A 138 5.49 4.65 -3.42
CA MET A 138 4.45 5.04 -4.40
C MET A 138 4.27 6.56 -4.50
N ALA A 139 4.54 7.31 -3.43
CA ALA A 139 4.48 8.78 -3.43
C ALA A 139 5.40 9.44 -4.48
N VAL A 140 6.46 8.76 -4.86
CA VAL A 140 7.42 9.22 -5.89
C VAL A 140 7.37 8.37 -7.17
N GLY A 141 6.34 7.55 -7.34
CA GLY A 141 6.17 6.69 -8.52
C GLY A 141 7.14 5.50 -8.59
N SER A 142 7.80 5.17 -7.49
CA SER A 142 8.77 4.06 -7.40
C SER A 142 8.35 2.99 -6.39
N GLY A 143 7.05 2.89 -6.15
CA GLY A 143 6.49 1.91 -5.24
C GLY A 143 6.15 0.58 -5.88
N ILE A 144 5.77 -0.36 -5.02
CA ILE A 144 5.11 -1.60 -5.40
C ILE A 144 3.80 -1.72 -4.63
N CYS A 145 2.73 -2.05 -5.33
CA CYS A 145 1.44 -2.37 -4.75
C CYS A 145 1.12 -3.84 -4.99
N LEU A 146 1.04 -4.62 -3.94
CA LEU A 146 0.53 -5.99 -4.06
C LEU A 146 -1.00 -5.95 -4.09
N TYR A 147 -1.62 -6.87 -4.84
CA TYR A 147 -3.07 -7.00 -4.84
C TYR A 147 -3.52 -8.46 -4.91
N SER A 148 -4.67 -8.73 -4.32
CA SER A 148 -5.37 -10.00 -4.37
C SER A 148 -6.88 -9.75 -4.46
N PHE A 149 -7.62 -10.65 -5.09
CA PHE A 149 -9.08 -10.56 -5.20
C PHE A 149 -9.73 -11.93 -5.37
N ASN A 150 -11.04 -12.01 -5.12
CA ASN A 150 -11.85 -13.18 -5.40
C ASN A 150 -12.91 -12.84 -6.46
N ASN A 151 -12.98 -13.63 -7.54
CA ASN A 151 -14.03 -13.56 -8.59
C ASN A 151 -14.22 -12.17 -9.20
N LEU A 152 -13.13 -11.49 -9.52
CA LEU A 152 -13.15 -10.21 -10.22
C LEU A 152 -13.15 -10.45 -11.73
N GLY A 153 -14.20 -9.98 -12.43
CA GLY A 153 -14.27 -10.07 -13.90
C GLY A 153 -13.15 -9.22 -14.57
N GLU A 154 -12.76 -9.57 -15.79
CA GLU A 154 -11.63 -8.96 -16.49
C GLU A 154 -11.71 -7.42 -16.58
N ASN A 155 -12.88 -6.87 -16.86
CA ASN A 155 -13.06 -5.41 -16.95
C ASN A 155 -12.75 -4.71 -15.61
N MET A 156 -13.22 -5.27 -14.49
CA MET A 156 -12.98 -4.70 -13.16
C MET A 156 -11.52 -4.87 -12.74
N ARG A 157 -10.94 -6.04 -13.06
CA ARG A 157 -9.50 -6.30 -12.87
C ARG A 157 -8.64 -5.29 -13.65
N HIS A 158 -8.97 -5.03 -14.92
CA HIS A 158 -8.26 -4.05 -15.73
C HIS A 158 -8.34 -2.65 -15.13
N LYS A 159 -9.52 -2.23 -14.65
CA LYS A 159 -9.69 -0.94 -13.95
C LYS A 159 -8.82 -0.86 -12.69
N LEU A 160 -8.84 -1.91 -11.86
CA LEU A 160 -8.03 -1.99 -10.64
C LEU A 160 -6.54 -1.83 -10.97
N VAL A 161 -6.02 -2.67 -11.86
CA VAL A 161 -4.60 -2.66 -12.24
C VAL A 161 -4.19 -1.30 -12.81
N LYS A 162 -5.00 -0.71 -13.68
CA LYS A 162 -4.73 0.62 -14.25
C LYS A 162 -4.63 1.71 -13.18
N LEU A 163 -5.51 1.68 -12.15
CA LEU A 163 -5.46 2.61 -11.02
C LEU A 163 -4.19 2.43 -10.19
N LEU A 164 -3.79 1.18 -9.91
CA LEU A 164 -2.61 0.90 -9.10
C LEU A 164 -1.30 1.22 -9.82
N GLN A 165 -1.22 0.95 -11.13
CA GLN A 165 -0.05 1.25 -11.96
C GLN A 165 0.24 2.75 -12.08
N SER A 166 -0.73 3.61 -11.77
CA SER A 166 -0.49 5.05 -11.70
C SER A 166 0.51 5.47 -10.61
N CYS A 167 0.82 4.59 -9.66
CA CYS A 167 1.69 4.90 -8.53
C CYS A 167 2.99 4.06 -8.49
N GLY A 168 3.20 3.17 -9.47
CA GLY A 168 4.36 2.30 -9.53
C GLY A 168 4.05 0.91 -10.08
N THR A 169 4.88 -0.06 -9.73
CA THR A 169 4.65 -1.46 -10.10
C THR A 169 3.49 -2.04 -9.29
N CYS A 170 2.69 -2.91 -9.89
CA CYS A 170 1.69 -3.68 -9.16
C CYS A 170 1.81 -5.17 -9.49
N GLU A 171 1.58 -6.02 -8.49
CA GLU A 171 1.75 -7.46 -8.62
C GLU A 171 0.58 -8.20 -7.97
N GLU A 172 -0.02 -9.13 -8.73
CA GLU A 172 -1.04 -10.03 -8.21
C GLU A 172 -0.39 -11.13 -7.40
N VAL A 173 -0.87 -11.31 -6.18
CA VAL A 173 -0.34 -12.35 -5.29
C VAL A 173 -1.48 -13.17 -4.67
N PRO A 174 -1.25 -14.47 -4.40
CA PRO A 174 -2.19 -15.26 -3.61
C PRO A 174 -2.43 -14.62 -2.25
N GLU A 175 -3.67 -14.59 -1.77
CA GLU A 175 -4.01 -13.90 -0.53
C GLU A 175 -3.25 -14.44 0.71
N ASN A 176 -2.97 -15.74 0.74
CA ASN A 176 -2.20 -16.35 1.82
C ASN A 176 -0.75 -15.86 1.92
N LEU A 177 -0.23 -15.24 0.86
CA LEU A 177 1.10 -14.61 0.85
C LEU A 177 1.04 -13.09 1.13
N MET A 178 -0.14 -12.48 1.10
CA MET A 178 -0.32 -11.04 1.22
C MET A 178 0.30 -10.45 2.50
N ASP A 179 0.19 -11.13 3.63
CA ASP A 179 0.74 -10.62 4.91
C ASP A 179 2.26 -10.70 4.95
N SER A 180 2.86 -11.75 4.40
CA SER A 180 4.31 -11.93 4.37
C SER A 180 4.97 -10.99 3.36
N LEU A 181 4.47 -10.96 2.12
CA LEU A 181 4.95 -10.05 1.09
C LEU A 181 4.61 -8.59 1.42
N GLY A 182 3.45 -8.34 2.01
CA GLY A 182 3.05 -7.02 2.49
C GLY A 182 3.98 -6.50 3.59
N SER A 183 4.39 -7.35 4.52
CA SER A 183 5.41 -6.97 5.51
C SER A 183 6.74 -6.62 4.85
N LEU A 184 7.15 -7.35 3.82
CA LEU A 184 8.34 -7.03 3.05
C LEU A 184 8.21 -5.68 2.34
N THR A 185 7.12 -5.45 1.63
CA THR A 185 6.97 -4.27 0.76
C THR A 185 6.53 -3.01 1.51
N ALA A 186 5.68 -3.13 2.54
CA ALA A 186 5.16 -1.99 3.29
C ALA A 186 6.02 -1.60 4.50
N CYS A 187 6.66 -2.57 5.20
CA CYS A 187 7.55 -2.28 6.32
C CYS A 187 9.02 -2.10 5.86
N GLY A 188 9.44 -2.80 4.81
CA GLY A 188 10.79 -2.75 4.26
C GLY A 188 11.34 -1.36 3.99
N PRO A 189 10.58 -0.38 3.48
CA PRO A 189 11.08 0.98 3.31
C PRO A 189 11.67 1.59 4.58
N ALA A 190 11.07 1.34 5.76
CA ALA A 190 11.61 1.83 7.03
C ALA A 190 12.99 1.21 7.34
N TYR A 191 13.19 -0.07 7.04
CA TYR A 191 14.48 -0.73 7.24
C TYR A 191 15.56 -0.12 6.32
N ILE A 192 15.20 0.16 5.07
CA ILE A 192 16.11 0.78 4.10
C ILE A 192 16.41 2.24 4.49
N PHE A 193 15.47 2.99 5.06
CA PHE A 193 15.75 4.33 5.59
C PHE A 193 16.78 4.28 6.72
N MET A 194 16.71 3.29 7.63
CA MET A 194 17.74 3.08 8.65
C MET A 194 19.10 2.74 8.05
N VAL A 195 19.13 1.92 7.00
CA VAL A 195 20.40 1.59 6.29
C VAL A 195 21.00 2.84 5.65
N ILE A 196 20.20 3.66 4.97
CA ILE A 196 20.65 4.91 4.34
C ILE A 196 21.21 5.86 5.41
N GLU A 197 20.51 6.03 6.53
CA GLU A 197 20.92 6.88 7.64
C GLU A 197 22.26 6.40 8.23
N ALA A 198 22.38 5.12 8.55
CA ALA A 198 23.59 4.54 9.11
C ALA A 198 24.81 4.67 8.19
N LEU A 199 24.64 4.47 6.88
CA LEU A 199 25.70 4.67 5.90
C LEU A 199 26.12 6.14 5.80
N ALA A 200 25.15 7.06 5.84
CA ALA A 200 25.43 8.49 5.87
C ALA A 200 26.17 8.91 7.16
N ASP A 201 25.80 8.35 8.31
CA ASP A 201 26.51 8.56 9.58
C ASP A 201 27.96 8.07 9.52
N GLY A 202 28.17 6.90 8.93
CA GLY A 202 29.50 6.36 8.69
C GLY A 202 30.35 7.28 7.81
N ALA A 203 29.79 7.86 6.75
CA ALA A 203 30.49 8.82 5.89
C ALA A 203 30.79 10.12 6.63
N VAL A 204 29.87 10.62 7.46
CA VAL A 204 30.11 11.81 8.30
C VAL A 204 31.22 11.56 9.29
N LYS A 205 31.31 10.38 9.90
CA LYS A 205 32.43 9.98 10.76
C LYS A 205 33.77 10.03 10.03
N GLN A 206 33.78 9.88 8.69
CA GLN A 206 34.97 10.01 7.84
C GLN A 206 35.18 11.46 7.31
N GLY A 207 34.42 12.44 7.81
CA GLY A 207 34.58 13.86 7.43
C GLY A 207 33.72 14.34 6.26
N VAL A 208 32.81 13.51 5.73
CA VAL A 208 31.90 13.92 4.64
C VAL A 208 30.77 14.80 5.18
N PRO A 209 30.45 15.97 4.56
CA PRO A 209 29.33 16.79 4.98
C PRO A 209 27.99 16.01 4.94
N ARG A 210 27.15 16.15 5.98
CA ARG A 210 25.90 15.42 6.18
C ARG A 210 24.99 15.40 4.95
N ALA A 211 24.74 16.57 4.35
CA ALA A 211 23.85 16.68 3.20
C ALA A 211 24.36 15.91 1.96
N MET A 212 25.68 15.88 1.78
CA MET A 212 26.32 15.10 0.70
C MET A 212 26.23 13.60 1.01
N ALA A 213 26.55 13.19 2.22
CA ALA A 213 26.51 11.80 2.66
C ALA A 213 25.11 11.19 2.45
N LEU A 214 24.03 11.89 2.85
CA LEU A 214 22.65 11.43 2.66
C LEU A 214 22.28 11.27 1.18
N ARG A 215 22.62 12.27 0.33
CA ARG A 215 22.32 12.16 -1.10
C ARG A 215 23.06 10.99 -1.75
N CYS A 216 24.33 10.80 -1.43
CA CYS A 216 25.14 9.71 -1.98
C CYS A 216 24.64 8.34 -1.50
N ALA A 217 24.33 8.18 -0.22
CA ALA A 217 23.81 6.94 0.34
C ALA A 217 22.45 6.57 -0.30
N ALA A 218 21.52 7.51 -0.40
CA ALA A 218 20.22 7.27 -1.02
C ALA A 218 20.34 6.90 -2.51
N GLN A 219 21.18 7.61 -3.28
CA GLN A 219 21.40 7.31 -4.70
C GLN A 219 22.09 5.95 -4.89
N MET A 220 23.04 5.60 -4.05
CA MET A 220 23.71 4.31 -4.08
C MET A 220 22.74 3.16 -3.84
N VAL A 221 21.89 3.25 -2.81
CA VAL A 221 20.86 2.22 -2.52
C VAL A 221 19.89 2.07 -3.69
N LYS A 222 19.41 3.19 -4.24
CA LYS A 222 18.54 3.18 -5.44
C LYS A 222 19.21 2.46 -6.61
N GLY A 223 20.47 2.81 -6.91
CA GLY A 223 21.23 2.20 -8.00
C GLY A 223 21.45 0.70 -7.79
N SER A 224 21.79 0.28 -6.57
CA SER A 224 21.98 -1.13 -6.24
C SER A 224 20.69 -1.95 -6.43
N ALA A 225 19.55 -1.42 -6.02
CA ALA A 225 18.25 -2.05 -6.25
C ALA A 225 17.94 -2.17 -7.76
N SER A 226 18.18 -1.11 -8.54
CA SER A 226 17.99 -1.14 -10.01
C SER A 226 18.86 -2.20 -10.67
N VAL A 227 20.12 -2.35 -10.27
CA VAL A 227 21.01 -3.40 -10.81
C VAL A 227 20.46 -4.80 -10.56
N VAL A 228 19.89 -5.07 -9.38
CA VAL A 228 19.26 -6.37 -9.08
C VAL A 228 18.07 -6.63 -10.00
N LEU A 229 17.20 -5.62 -10.19
CA LEU A 229 16.01 -5.75 -11.03
C LEU A 229 16.33 -5.94 -12.53
N GLU A 230 17.35 -5.24 -13.03
CA GLU A 230 17.69 -5.21 -14.45
C GLU A 230 18.60 -6.37 -14.88
N SER A 231 19.61 -6.71 -14.05
CA SER A 231 20.60 -7.73 -14.41
C SER A 231 20.09 -9.17 -14.34
N LYS A 232 19.02 -9.40 -13.57
CA LYS A 232 18.48 -10.74 -13.24
C LYS A 232 19.49 -11.66 -12.54
N LYS A 233 20.64 -11.13 -12.10
CA LYS A 233 21.66 -11.87 -11.35
C LYS A 233 21.25 -12.01 -9.89
N HIS A 234 21.68 -13.10 -9.26
CA HIS A 234 21.48 -13.28 -7.82
C HIS A 234 22.28 -12.21 -7.04
N PRO A 235 21.69 -11.58 -5.97
CA PRO A 235 22.37 -10.55 -5.19
C PRO A 235 23.74 -10.95 -4.64
N ALA A 236 23.95 -12.23 -4.29
CA ALA A 236 25.25 -12.71 -3.84
C ALA A 236 26.32 -12.62 -4.94
N GLN A 237 25.96 -12.94 -6.19
CA GLN A 237 26.88 -12.78 -7.33
C GLN A 237 27.24 -11.32 -7.57
N LEU A 238 26.24 -10.40 -7.53
CA LEU A 238 26.49 -8.98 -7.65
C LEU A 238 27.41 -8.44 -6.54
N LYS A 239 27.22 -8.92 -5.30
CA LYS A 239 28.12 -8.60 -4.19
C LYS A 239 29.56 -9.07 -4.47
N ASP A 240 29.74 -10.31 -4.95
CA ASP A 240 31.07 -10.84 -5.24
C ASP A 240 31.77 -10.08 -6.38
N GLU A 241 31.04 -9.64 -7.41
CA GLU A 241 31.57 -8.81 -8.51
C GLU A 241 32.11 -7.46 -8.05
N VAL A 242 31.63 -6.92 -6.91
CA VAL A 242 32.13 -5.68 -6.31
C VAL A 242 33.28 -5.92 -5.32
N CYS A 243 33.43 -7.15 -4.83
CA CYS A 243 34.43 -7.53 -3.81
C CYS A 243 35.74 -8.01 -4.44
N SER A 244 36.68 -7.10 -4.73
CA SER A 244 38.03 -7.50 -5.16
C SER A 244 38.84 -8.13 -4.02
N PRO A 245 39.78 -9.07 -4.33
CA PRO A 245 40.67 -9.67 -3.32
C PRO A 245 41.44 -8.58 -2.54
N GLY A 246 41.37 -8.64 -1.21
CA GLY A 246 42.04 -7.67 -0.31
C GLY A 246 41.51 -6.24 -0.40
N GLY A 247 40.40 -5.99 -1.10
CA GLY A 247 39.85 -4.66 -1.34
C GLY A 247 39.07 -4.09 -0.14
N SER A 248 38.75 -2.80 -0.23
CA SER A 248 37.96 -2.09 0.80
C SER A 248 36.54 -2.64 0.95
N THR A 249 35.93 -3.10 -0.16
CA THR A 249 34.58 -3.64 -0.15
C THR A 249 34.48 -4.91 0.67
N ILE A 250 35.39 -5.89 0.47
CA ILE A 250 35.34 -7.15 1.23
C ILE A 250 35.63 -6.90 2.72
N SER A 251 36.49 -5.94 3.06
CA SER A 251 36.73 -5.57 4.46
C SER A 251 35.45 -5.00 5.13
N GLY A 252 34.71 -4.16 4.42
CA GLY A 252 33.41 -3.65 4.91
C GLY A 252 32.36 -4.76 5.03
N VAL A 253 32.29 -5.65 4.06
CA VAL A 253 31.38 -6.83 4.09
C VAL A 253 31.67 -7.73 5.31
N SER A 254 32.96 -7.96 5.66
CA SER A 254 33.32 -8.73 6.86
C SER A 254 32.74 -8.13 8.13
N VAL A 255 32.82 -6.82 8.30
CA VAL A 255 32.25 -6.12 9.46
C VAL A 255 30.72 -6.28 9.51
N LEU A 256 30.04 -6.23 8.37
CA LEU A 256 28.57 -6.42 8.32
C LEU A 256 28.18 -7.87 8.67
N GLU A 257 28.97 -8.86 8.25
CA GLU A 257 28.75 -10.28 8.61
C GLU A 257 29.01 -10.51 10.12
N GLU A 258 30.08 -9.96 10.68
CA GLU A 258 30.33 -9.99 12.13
C GLU A 258 29.18 -9.34 12.92
N GLY A 259 28.64 -8.22 12.41
CA GLY A 259 27.45 -7.53 12.94
C GLY A 259 26.12 -8.24 12.71
N LYS A 260 26.14 -9.43 12.10
CA LYS A 260 24.96 -10.28 11.85
C LYS A 260 23.85 -9.58 11.06
N LEU A 261 24.21 -8.70 10.11
CA LEU A 261 23.25 -7.91 9.31
C LEU A 261 22.16 -8.80 8.70
N ARG A 262 22.52 -9.93 8.10
CA ARG A 262 21.56 -10.82 7.42
C ARG A 262 20.51 -11.37 8.38
N SER A 263 20.93 -11.97 9.49
CA SER A 263 20.00 -12.53 10.48
C SER A 263 19.14 -11.46 11.11
N THR A 264 19.66 -10.24 11.32
CA THR A 264 18.89 -9.11 11.86
C THR A 264 17.77 -8.71 10.90
N LEU A 265 18.03 -8.59 9.60
CA LEU A 265 17.00 -8.27 8.60
C LEU A 265 15.97 -9.40 8.45
N ILE A 266 16.39 -10.66 8.48
CA ILE A 266 15.48 -11.82 8.44
C ILE A 266 14.52 -11.77 9.65
N ASN A 267 15.07 -11.59 10.86
CA ASN A 267 14.28 -11.53 12.09
C ASN A 267 13.35 -10.31 12.13
N ALA A 268 13.78 -9.17 11.60
CA ALA A 268 12.95 -7.97 11.49
C ALA A 268 11.71 -8.21 10.61
N LEU A 269 11.90 -8.87 9.46
CA LEU A 269 10.80 -9.25 8.58
C LEU A 269 9.86 -10.25 9.24
N GLU A 270 10.40 -11.27 9.92
CA GLU A 270 9.60 -12.25 10.66
C GLU A 270 8.75 -11.57 11.75
N ALA A 271 9.35 -10.68 12.54
CA ALA A 271 8.65 -9.94 13.59
C ALA A 271 7.50 -9.11 13.02
N SER A 272 7.71 -8.41 11.89
CA SER A 272 6.69 -7.63 11.22
C SER A 272 5.55 -8.50 10.67
N THR A 273 5.89 -9.62 10.03
CA THR A 273 4.91 -10.58 9.51
C THR A 273 4.05 -11.17 10.64
N ASN A 274 4.68 -11.58 11.74
CA ASN A 274 3.98 -12.13 12.90
C ASN A 274 3.08 -11.09 13.55
N ARG A 275 3.47 -9.81 13.56
CA ARG A 275 2.62 -8.72 14.05
C ARG A 275 1.43 -8.48 13.14
N THR A 276 1.65 -8.45 11.81
CA THR A 276 0.60 -8.25 10.80
C THR A 276 -0.49 -9.32 10.92
N LYS A 277 -0.11 -10.59 11.04
CA LYS A 277 -1.05 -11.71 11.22
C LYS A 277 -1.89 -11.60 12.50
N LYS A 278 -1.38 -10.91 13.53
CA LYS A 278 -2.13 -10.65 14.78
C LYS A 278 -3.03 -9.42 14.72
N LEU A 279 -2.99 -8.65 13.63
CA LEU A 279 -3.88 -7.51 13.41
C LEU A 279 -5.24 -7.93 12.84
N ASP A 280 -5.36 -9.16 12.32
CA ASP A 280 -6.65 -9.71 11.91
C ASP A 280 -7.55 -9.81 13.15
N PRO A 281 -8.61 -9.02 13.23
CA PRO A 281 -9.50 -9.09 14.36
C PRO A 281 -10.40 -10.33 14.21
N LYS A 282 -9.92 -11.50 14.60
CA LYS A 282 -10.83 -12.61 15.00
C LYS A 282 -11.80 -12.17 16.12
N SER A 283 -11.66 -10.94 16.61
CA SER A 283 -12.43 -10.29 17.68
C SER A 283 -13.32 -9.13 17.19
N VAL A 284 -13.47 -8.91 15.89
CA VAL A 284 -14.25 -7.78 15.33
C VAL A 284 -15.54 -8.29 14.68
N ILE A 285 -15.89 -9.55 14.92
CA ILE A 285 -17.19 -10.13 14.52
C ILE A 285 -17.97 -10.47 15.75
#